data_6c9751f25e882dbf09970c3c04c170bc
#
_entry.id   6c9751f25e882dbf09970c3c04c170bc
#
_cell.length_a   1.000
_cell.length_b   1.000
_cell.length_c   1.000
_cell.angle_alpha   90.00
_cell.angle_beta   90.00
_cell.angle_gamma   90.00
#
_symmetry.space_group_name_H-M   'P 1'
#
loop_
_entity.id
_entity.type
_entity.pdbx_description
1 polymer ?
#
loop_
_entity_poly.entity_id
_entity_poly.type
_entity_poly.pdbx_seq_one_letter_code
_entity_poly.pdbx_strand_id
1 'polypeptide(L)'
;MLCQPVHEHGKTESMTAQYSILHYTENGRDVFDDWIKSLRDKRGQSAIYKRIDRVEEGHFGEHKPCREGVWELIIDYGPGYRIYYSITGKTIILLLCAGDKSSQQKDINKAIEYLSKYKEEHS
;
A
#
# COMPACT_ATOMS: atom_id res chain seq x y z
N MET A 1 -11.54 -15.22 26.92
CA MET A 1 -11.30 -14.70 27.20
C MET A 1 -10.85 -14.48 27.06
N LEU A 2 -10.69 -14.57 26.57
CA LEU A 2 -10.33 -14.01 26.53
C LEU A 2 -9.66 -13.87 26.40
N CYS A 3 -9.48 -14.09 26.16
CA CYS A 3 -8.98 -13.63 26.24
C CYS A 3 -8.34 -13.56 26.18
N GLN A 4 -8.01 -13.68 25.81
CA GLN A 4 -7.64 -13.33 26.13
C GLN A 4 -6.91 -13.32 26.25
N PRO A 5 -6.67 -13.67 26.25
CA PRO A 5 -6.10 -13.44 26.54
C PRO A 5 -5.26 -13.50 26.55
N VAL A 6 -5.03 -13.75 26.43
CA VAL A 6 -4.43 -13.51 26.79
C VAL A 6 -3.61 -13.57 26.68
N HIS A 7 -3.21 -13.64 26.36
CA HIS A 7 -2.79 -13.36 26.62
C HIS A 7 -2.02 -13.39 26.55
N GLU A 8 -1.82 -13.77 26.24
CA GLU A 8 -1.44 -13.56 26.39
C GLU A 8 -0.66 -13.49 26.21
N HIS A 9 -0.36 -13.59 25.78
CA HIS A 9 0.07 -13.18 25.72
C HIS A 9 0.54 -12.86 25.27
N GLY A 10 0.63 -13.21 25.08
CA GLY A 10 0.71 -12.73 24.68
C GLY A 10 1.01 -12.27 24.06
N LYS A 11 0.96 -12.22 23.74
CA LYS A 11 1.10 -11.73 23.30
C LYS A 11 1.01 -11.04 22.80
N THR A 12 1.20 -10.95 22.91
CA THR A 12 0.94 -10.16 22.45
C THR A 12 0.63 -9.66 21.30
N GLU A 13 0.59 -9.95 20.69
CA GLU A 13 0.38 -9.90 19.32
C GLU A 13 -0.77 -9.03 18.94
N SER A 14 -1.69 -9.02 19.60
CA SER A 14 -2.80 -8.11 19.40
C SER A 14 -2.40 -6.66 19.44
N MET A 15 -1.14 -6.39 19.77
CA MET A 15 -0.63 -5.04 19.80
C MET A 15 -0.28 -4.50 18.43
N THR A 16 -0.17 -5.36 17.42
CA THR A 16 0.15 -4.95 16.06
C THR A 16 -1.14 -4.72 15.29
N ALA A 17 -1.27 -3.54 14.70
CA ALA A 17 -2.44 -3.25 13.88
C ALA A 17 -2.50 -4.16 12.67
N GLN A 18 -3.69 -4.59 12.33
CA GLN A 18 -3.95 -5.37 11.13
C GLN A 18 -4.65 -4.48 10.12
N TYR A 19 -4.18 -4.51 8.90
CA TYR A 19 -4.75 -3.71 7.83
C TYR A 19 -5.29 -4.61 6.73
N SER A 20 -6.31 -4.13 6.04
CA SER A 20 -6.82 -4.79 4.84
C SER A 20 -6.28 -4.03 3.63
N ILE A 21 -5.85 -4.76 2.62
CA ILE A 21 -5.34 -4.17 1.41
C ILE A 21 -6.46 -4.12 0.38
N LEU A 22 -6.71 -2.93 -0.15
CA LEU A 22 -7.71 -2.72 -1.19
C LEU A 22 -7.02 -2.09 -2.38
N HIS A 23 -7.35 -2.53 -3.59
CA HIS A 23 -6.76 -1.97 -4.80
C HIS A 23 -7.74 -0.99 -5.44
N TYR A 24 -7.24 0.17 -5.79
CA TYR A 24 -8.04 1.13 -6.56
C TYR A 24 -8.23 0.59 -7.98
N THR A 25 -9.45 0.70 -8.48
CA THR A 25 -9.73 0.31 -9.87
C THR A 25 -10.16 1.55 -10.66
N GLU A 26 -9.66 1.65 -11.88
CA GLU A 26 -10.01 2.73 -12.78
C GLU A 26 -10.67 2.11 -14.00
N ASN A 27 -11.93 2.44 -14.24
CA ASN A 27 -12.72 1.88 -15.34
C ASN A 27 -12.69 0.34 -15.33
N GLY A 28 -12.82 -0.23 -14.14
CA GLY A 28 -12.85 -1.68 -13.96
C GLY A 28 -11.49 -2.36 -14.00
N ARG A 29 -10.41 -1.61 -14.15
CA ARG A 29 -9.07 -2.18 -14.20
C ARG A 29 -8.35 -1.93 -12.87
N ASP A 30 -7.70 -2.97 -12.35
CA ASP A 30 -6.90 -2.89 -11.13
C ASP A 30 -5.56 -2.27 -11.47
N VAL A 31 -5.38 -1.01 -11.11
CA VAL A 31 -4.22 -0.23 -11.50
C VAL A 31 -2.91 -0.83 -10.99
N PHE A 32 -2.86 -1.17 -9.70
CA PHE A 32 -1.66 -1.74 -9.11
C PHE A 32 -1.34 -3.12 -9.71
N ASP A 33 -2.34 -3.96 -9.83
CA ASP A 33 -2.17 -5.32 -10.33
C ASP A 33 -1.66 -5.31 -11.78
N ASP A 34 -2.23 -4.44 -12.63
CA ASP A 34 -1.77 -4.29 -14.00
C ASP A 34 -0.30 -3.88 -14.04
N TRP A 35 0.07 -2.93 -13.17
CA TRP A 35 1.44 -2.45 -13.14
C TRP A 35 2.42 -3.55 -12.72
N ILE A 36 2.13 -4.24 -11.61
CA ILE A 36 3.08 -5.23 -11.10
C ILE A 36 3.22 -6.42 -12.04
N LYS A 37 2.15 -6.80 -12.73
CA LYS A 37 2.21 -7.88 -13.70
C LYS A 37 3.01 -7.50 -14.94
N SER A 38 3.13 -6.21 -15.22
CA SER A 38 3.90 -5.72 -16.36
C SER A 38 5.41 -5.73 -16.10
N LEU A 39 5.83 -5.86 -14.84
CA LEU A 39 7.26 -5.85 -14.51
C LEU A 39 7.91 -7.14 -14.98
N ARG A 40 9.06 -6.99 -15.65
CA ARG A 40 9.86 -8.14 -16.05
C ARG A 40 10.76 -8.61 -14.91
N ASP A 41 10.97 -7.76 -13.94
CA ASP A 41 11.86 -8.02 -12.81
C ASP A 41 11.13 -8.89 -11.78
N LYS A 42 11.34 -10.20 -11.87
CA LYS A 42 10.66 -11.16 -10.98
C LYS A 42 11.07 -11.01 -9.52
N ARG A 43 12.33 -10.69 -9.27
CA ARG A 43 12.79 -10.46 -7.89
C ARG A 43 12.18 -9.18 -7.33
N GLY A 44 12.05 -8.16 -8.17
CA GLY A 44 11.39 -6.93 -7.78
C GLY A 44 9.93 -7.16 -7.42
N GLN A 45 9.21 -7.95 -8.25
CA GLN A 45 7.83 -8.31 -7.94
C GLN A 45 7.73 -8.97 -6.57
N SER A 46 8.63 -9.93 -6.31
CA SER A 46 8.64 -10.64 -5.04
C SER A 46 8.89 -9.70 -3.86
N ALA A 47 9.84 -8.78 -4.02
CA ALA A 47 10.15 -7.81 -2.96
C ALA A 47 8.94 -6.91 -2.68
N ILE A 48 8.22 -6.53 -3.72
CA ILE A 48 7.03 -5.69 -3.58
C ILE A 48 5.92 -6.43 -2.85
N TYR A 49 5.65 -7.67 -3.24
CA TYR A 49 4.61 -8.47 -2.58
C TYR A 49 4.94 -8.71 -1.11
N LYS A 50 6.19 -9.02 -0.80
CA LYS A 50 6.60 -9.22 0.58
C LYS A 50 6.40 -7.96 1.42
N ARG A 51 6.66 -6.80 0.83
CA ARG A 51 6.49 -5.54 1.53
C ARG A 51 5.01 -5.29 1.83
N ILE A 52 4.14 -5.59 0.88
CA ILE A 52 2.70 -5.42 1.06
C ILE A 52 2.19 -6.36 2.15
N ASP A 53 2.67 -7.61 2.16
CA ASP A 53 2.29 -8.56 3.22
C ASP A 53 2.65 -8.00 4.59
N ARG A 54 3.81 -7.37 4.72
CA ARG A 54 4.21 -6.79 6.00
C ARG A 54 3.36 -5.58 6.39
N VAL A 55 2.91 -4.82 5.40
CA VAL A 55 2.02 -3.70 5.65
C VAL A 55 0.70 -4.18 6.23
N GLU A 56 0.18 -5.31 5.74
CA GLU A 56 -1.03 -5.89 6.31
C GLU A 56 -0.88 -6.19 7.80
N GLU A 57 0.33 -6.51 8.22
CA GLU A 57 0.63 -6.80 9.63
C GLU A 57 0.96 -5.54 10.42
N GLY A 58 0.94 -4.38 9.79
CA GLY A 58 1.25 -3.12 10.45
C GLY A 58 2.71 -2.69 10.37
N HIS A 59 3.55 -3.42 9.63
CA HIS A 59 4.96 -3.11 9.50
C HIS A 59 5.22 -2.43 8.16
N PHE A 60 5.19 -1.11 8.17
CA PHE A 60 5.27 -0.33 6.92
C PHE A 60 6.67 -0.26 6.32
N GLY A 61 7.71 -0.34 7.16
CA GLY A 61 9.06 -0.14 6.66
C GLY A 61 9.28 1.31 6.24
N GLU A 62 10.13 1.51 5.25
CA GLU A 62 10.40 2.86 4.77
C GLU A 62 9.21 3.42 4.02
N HIS A 63 8.67 4.53 4.51
CA HIS A 63 7.51 5.17 3.91
C HIS A 63 7.52 6.64 4.27
N LYS A 64 6.83 7.45 3.50
CA LYS A 64 6.72 8.86 3.82
C LYS A 64 5.49 9.47 3.16
N PRO A 65 4.99 10.58 3.73
CA PRO A 65 3.85 11.26 3.12
C PRO A 65 4.29 12.00 1.86
N CYS A 66 3.41 12.02 0.88
CA CYS A 66 3.59 12.85 -0.31
C CYS A 66 2.81 14.15 -0.12
N ARG A 67 1.54 14.17 -0.56
CA ARG A 67 0.66 15.30 -0.35
C ARG A 67 -0.78 14.83 -0.57
N GLU A 68 -1.71 15.62 -0.02
CA GLU A 68 -3.16 15.41 -0.21
C GLU A 68 -3.62 14.01 0.15
N GLY A 69 -3.05 13.46 1.23
CA GLY A 69 -3.48 12.16 1.75
C GLY A 69 -2.81 10.96 1.11
N VAL A 70 -1.91 11.20 0.16
CA VAL A 70 -1.17 10.12 -0.50
C VAL A 70 0.15 9.90 0.23
N TRP A 71 0.48 8.64 0.43
CA TRP A 71 1.75 8.20 1.02
C TRP A 71 2.48 7.32 0.03
N GLU A 72 3.78 7.14 0.22
CA GLU A 72 4.55 6.22 -0.61
C GLU A 72 5.30 5.22 0.26
N LEU A 73 5.28 3.96 -0.17
CA LEU A 73 6.17 2.93 0.34
C LEU A 73 7.39 2.93 -0.57
N ILE A 74 8.57 2.96 0.02
CA ILE A 74 9.81 3.01 -0.74
C ILE A 74 10.46 1.64 -0.64
N ILE A 75 10.71 1.03 -1.79
CA ILE A 75 11.33 -0.29 -1.87
C ILE A 75 12.68 -0.10 -2.55
N ASP A 76 13.74 -0.20 -1.72
CA ASP A 76 15.11 0.04 -2.16
C ASP A 76 15.65 -1.22 -2.83
N TYR A 77 15.15 -1.47 -4.04
CA TYR A 77 15.56 -2.61 -4.84
C TYR A 77 15.45 -2.20 -6.32
N GLY A 78 16.45 -2.61 -7.11
CA GLY A 78 16.45 -2.31 -8.54
C GLY A 78 16.39 -0.81 -8.79
N PRO A 79 15.46 -0.34 -9.62
CA PRO A 79 15.36 1.09 -9.95
C PRO A 79 14.75 1.94 -8.85
N GLY A 80 14.44 1.34 -7.70
CA GLY A 80 13.79 2.05 -6.59
C GLY A 80 12.29 2.13 -6.80
N TYR A 81 11.59 1.04 -6.43
CA TYR A 81 10.13 1.00 -6.62
C TYR A 81 9.41 1.83 -5.58
N ARG A 82 8.29 2.39 -5.98
CA ARG A 82 7.42 3.20 -5.12
C ARG A 82 5.99 2.73 -5.25
N ILE A 83 5.33 2.53 -4.13
CA ILE A 83 3.91 2.17 -4.13
C ILE A 83 3.16 3.29 -3.44
N TYR A 84 2.19 3.87 -4.13
CA TYR A 84 1.42 5.01 -3.60
C TYR A 84 0.10 4.52 -3.04
N TYR A 85 -0.19 4.95 -1.81
CA TYR A 85 -1.35 4.46 -1.10
C TYR A 85 -1.93 5.55 -0.22
N SER A 86 -3.13 5.28 0.28
CA SER A 86 -3.76 6.12 1.29
C SER A 86 -4.37 5.19 2.33
N ILE A 87 -4.50 5.67 3.55
CA ILE A 87 -5.19 4.92 4.58
C ILE A 87 -6.61 5.47 4.65
N THR A 88 -7.60 4.62 4.38
CA THR A 88 -9.00 5.02 4.43
C THR A 88 -9.64 4.37 5.64
N GLY A 89 -10.52 5.11 6.31
CA GLY A 89 -11.01 4.64 7.60
C GLY A 89 -9.85 4.49 8.55
N LYS A 90 -9.82 3.41 9.33
CA LYS A 90 -8.75 3.19 10.30
C LYS A 90 -7.78 2.10 9.88
N THR A 91 -8.24 1.16 9.07
CA THR A 91 -7.49 -0.07 8.82
C THR A 91 -7.43 -0.50 7.36
N ILE A 92 -7.81 0.35 6.43
CA ILE A 92 -7.79 -0.01 5.01
C ILE A 92 -6.67 0.74 4.32
N ILE A 93 -5.77 -0.02 3.70
CA ILE A 93 -4.71 0.51 2.86
C ILE A 93 -5.19 0.43 1.42
N LEU A 94 -5.43 1.59 0.83
CA LEU A 94 -5.87 1.66 -0.56
C LEU A 94 -4.66 1.88 -1.46
N LEU A 95 -4.30 0.85 -2.23
CA LEU A 95 -3.20 0.94 -3.18
C LEU A 95 -3.69 1.66 -4.42
N LEU A 96 -3.10 2.81 -4.72
CA LEU A 96 -3.56 3.70 -5.79
C LEU A 96 -2.84 3.45 -7.09
N CYS A 97 -1.53 3.44 -7.06
CA CYS A 97 -0.71 3.13 -8.23
C CYS A 97 0.71 2.90 -7.77
N ALA A 98 1.61 2.65 -8.71
CA ALA A 98 3.00 2.35 -8.39
C ALA A 98 3.87 2.70 -9.58
N GLY A 99 5.17 2.79 -9.33
CA GLY A 99 6.15 3.07 -10.36
C GLY A 99 7.53 2.94 -9.77
N ASP A 100 8.50 3.56 -10.43
CA ASP A 100 9.85 3.59 -9.90
C ASP A 100 10.28 5.04 -9.66
N LYS A 101 11.51 5.19 -9.22
CA LYS A 101 12.04 6.51 -8.88
C LYS A 101 11.97 7.49 -10.06
N SER A 102 12.11 7.00 -11.29
CA SER A 102 12.16 7.87 -12.47
C SER A 102 10.83 8.53 -12.81
N SER A 103 9.71 7.94 -12.37
CA SER A 103 8.38 8.46 -12.69
C SER A 103 7.67 9.04 -11.46
N GLN A 104 8.41 9.32 -10.41
CA GLN A 104 7.85 9.68 -9.11
C GLN A 104 6.81 10.79 -9.14
N GLN A 105 7.14 11.95 -9.72
CA GLN A 105 6.20 13.08 -9.71
C GLN A 105 4.94 12.79 -10.49
N LYS A 106 5.08 12.15 -11.64
CA LYS A 106 3.94 11.78 -12.46
C LYS A 106 3.04 10.81 -11.70
N ASP A 107 3.63 9.84 -11.02
CA ASP A 107 2.88 8.83 -10.29
C ASP A 107 2.18 9.41 -9.07
N ILE A 108 2.82 10.35 -8.36
CA ILE A 108 2.18 11.04 -7.24
C ILE A 108 0.94 11.81 -7.72
N ASN A 109 1.06 12.52 -8.83
CA ASN A 109 -0.06 13.26 -9.38
C ASN A 109 -1.21 12.32 -9.73
N LYS A 110 -0.89 11.18 -10.31
CA LYS A 110 -1.88 10.16 -10.65
C LYS A 110 -2.56 9.60 -9.41
N ALA A 111 -1.78 9.33 -8.38
CA ALA A 111 -2.31 8.79 -7.13
C ALA A 111 -3.28 9.78 -6.48
N ILE A 112 -2.97 11.07 -6.52
CA ILE A 112 -3.86 12.09 -5.97
C ILE A 112 -5.17 12.12 -6.74
N GLU A 113 -5.10 12.04 -8.06
CA GLU A 113 -6.29 12.00 -8.90
C GLU A 113 -7.15 10.79 -8.56
N TYR A 114 -6.54 9.62 -8.45
CA TYR A 114 -7.25 8.38 -8.12
C TYR A 114 -7.89 8.43 -6.74
N LEU A 115 -7.17 8.98 -5.77
CA LEU A 115 -7.72 9.10 -4.42
C LEU A 115 -8.94 10.03 -4.41
N SER A 116 -8.86 11.12 -5.16
CA SER A 116 -9.99 12.04 -5.28
C SER A 116 -11.23 11.35 -5.86
N LYS A 117 -11.02 10.56 -6.92
CA LYS A 117 -12.11 9.80 -7.53
C LYS A 117 -12.70 8.78 -6.57
N TYR A 118 -11.83 8.08 -5.83
CA TYR A 118 -12.27 7.10 -4.86
C TYR A 118 -13.16 7.75 -3.80
N LYS A 119 -12.74 8.90 -3.29
CA LYS A 119 -13.50 9.60 -2.27
C LYS A 119 -14.86 10.05 -2.78
N GLU A 120 -14.94 10.50 -4.03
CA GLU A 120 -16.21 10.89 -4.63
C GLU A 120 -17.18 9.72 -4.71
N GLU A 121 -16.67 8.54 -5.05
CA GLU A 121 -17.51 7.35 -5.19
C GLU A 121 -17.94 6.78 -3.85
N HIS A 122 -17.24 7.10 -2.78
CA HIS A 122 -17.48 6.51 -1.47
C HIS A 122 -17.86 7.53 -0.40
N SER A 123 -18.28 8.71 -0.84
CA SER A 123 -18.73 9.75 0.09
C SER A 123 -20.21 9.68 0.42
#